data_4a6877d21e4af11dcf0235f26bc3a70a
#
_entry.id   4a6877d21e4af11dcf0235f26bc3a70a
#
_cell.length_a   1.000
_cell.length_b   1.000
_cell.length_c   1.000
_cell.angle_alpha   90.00
_cell.angle_beta   90.00
_cell.angle_gamma   90.00
#
_symmetry.space_group_name_H-M   'P 1'
#
loop_
_entity.id
_entity.type
_entity.pdbx_description
1 polymer ?
#
loop_
_entity_poly.entity_id
_entity_poly.type
_entity_poly.pdbx_seq_one_letter_code
_entity_poly.pdbx_strand_id
1 'polypeptide(L)'
;QLKLSNISGATVNSFKLQADVSYVDGANETAELNPLDADIQPAKTYRPEPVLLTGSQITNVIVRVLSVSQPEIEWHAEAGSEPGPIPVGTELVLDRKAATERTKSLGELYKDSSKYRHAVTLGNTWWVCSCGMPNVDRDRCCRCDLSKDYLVALEDEQSLIARCEERRIRTAKR
;
A
#
# COMPACT_ATOMS: atom_id res chain seq x y z
N GLN A 1 7.90 8.60 14.25
CA GLN A 1 8.85 7.56 13.80
C GLN A 1 8.59 7.25 12.33
N LEU A 2 9.62 7.38 11.48
CA LEU A 2 9.54 7.05 10.06
C LEU A 2 9.47 5.53 9.87
N LYS A 3 8.61 5.10 8.94
CA LYS A 3 8.52 3.71 8.47
C LYS A 3 8.50 3.72 6.95
N LEU A 4 9.35 2.93 6.34
CA LEU A 4 9.44 2.76 4.91
C LEU A 4 8.99 1.36 4.54
N SER A 5 8.04 1.24 3.63
CA SER A 5 7.55 -0.06 3.15
C SER A 5 7.94 -0.26 1.71
N ASN A 6 8.62 -1.35 1.42
CA ASN A 6 8.91 -1.73 0.05
C ASN A 6 7.66 -2.34 -0.60
N ILE A 7 7.05 -1.59 -1.51
CA ILE A 7 5.86 -2.01 -2.27
C ILE A 7 6.20 -2.54 -3.66
N SER A 8 7.49 -2.53 -4.04
CA SER A 8 7.97 -3.05 -5.32
C SER A 8 8.09 -4.59 -5.31
N GLY A 9 8.34 -5.16 -6.48
CA GLY A 9 8.59 -6.60 -6.65
C GLY A 9 10.03 -7.02 -6.36
N ALA A 10 10.96 -6.07 -6.20
CA ALA A 10 12.38 -6.33 -6.00
C ALA A 10 12.86 -5.88 -4.63
N THR A 11 13.99 -6.42 -4.18
CA THR A 11 14.64 -5.99 -2.94
C THR A 11 15.21 -4.58 -3.11
N VAL A 12 15.00 -3.71 -2.13
CA VAL A 12 15.65 -2.39 -2.06
C VAL A 12 16.95 -2.53 -1.28
N ASN A 13 18.08 -2.39 -1.96
CA ASN A 13 19.40 -2.55 -1.36
C ASN A 13 19.83 -1.31 -0.59
N SER A 14 19.56 -0.14 -1.14
CA SER A 14 19.85 1.14 -0.50
C SER A 14 18.83 2.20 -0.92
N PHE A 15 18.77 3.29 -0.17
CA PHE A 15 17.97 4.44 -0.52
C PHE A 15 18.56 5.71 0.09
N LYS A 16 18.26 6.85 -0.50
CA LYS A 16 18.56 8.16 0.07
C LYS A 16 17.28 8.94 0.29
N LEU A 17 17.10 9.43 1.51
CA LEU A 17 15.99 10.31 1.89
C LEU A 17 16.52 11.64 2.36
N GLN A 18 15.71 12.68 2.15
CA GLN A 18 15.86 13.99 2.76
C GLN A 18 14.59 14.27 3.58
N ALA A 19 14.77 14.73 4.80
CA ALA A 19 13.69 15.21 5.65
C ALA A 19 13.91 16.71 5.92
N ASP A 20 13.01 17.55 5.44
CA ASP A 20 12.97 18.97 5.75
C ASP A 20 12.04 19.17 6.94
N VAL A 21 12.55 19.68 8.03
CA VAL A 21 11.86 19.86 9.31
C VAL A 21 11.70 21.34 9.59
N SER A 22 10.47 21.76 9.89
CA SER A 22 10.16 23.12 10.32
C SER A 22 9.78 23.13 11.80
N TYR A 23 10.22 24.14 12.51
CA TYR A 23 9.99 24.32 13.94
C TYR A 23 9.05 25.50 14.24
N VAL A 24 8.48 25.54 15.45
CA VAL A 24 7.56 26.59 15.90
C VAL A 24 8.22 27.98 15.91
N ASP A 25 9.51 28.04 16.18
CA ASP A 25 10.30 29.29 16.19
C ASP A 25 10.65 29.81 14.79
N GLY A 26 10.20 29.14 13.75
CA GLY A 26 10.47 29.46 12.33
C GLY A 26 11.81 28.92 11.81
N ALA A 27 12.60 28.24 12.65
CA ALA A 27 13.81 27.58 12.18
C ALA A 27 13.46 26.38 11.26
N ASN A 28 14.39 26.08 10.34
CA ASN A 28 14.30 24.92 9.47
C ASN A 28 15.60 24.12 9.54
N GLU A 29 15.48 22.81 9.49
CA GLU A 29 16.60 21.88 9.48
C GLU A 29 16.38 20.82 8.40
N THR A 30 17.45 20.41 7.74
CA THR A 30 17.42 19.33 6.75
C THR A 30 18.25 18.17 7.26
N ALA A 31 17.64 17.00 7.37
CA ALA A 31 18.32 15.76 7.74
C ALA A 31 18.36 14.80 6.54
N GLU A 32 19.50 14.16 6.32
CA GLU A 32 19.65 13.12 5.30
C GLU A 32 19.77 11.75 5.96
N LEU A 33 19.11 10.76 5.35
CA LEU A 33 19.20 9.34 5.71
C LEU A 33 19.68 8.58 4.48
N ASN A 34 20.79 7.88 4.63
CA ASN A 34 21.42 7.16 3.51
C ASN A 34 21.92 5.78 3.96
N PRO A 35 21.02 4.83 4.30
CA PRO A 35 21.42 3.46 4.63
C PRO A 35 21.88 2.73 3.36
N LEU A 36 23.14 2.29 3.36
CA LEU A 36 23.77 1.63 2.21
C LEU A 36 23.38 0.17 2.08
N ASP A 37 23.02 -0.51 3.20
CA ASP A 37 22.71 -1.94 3.26
C ASP A 37 21.34 -2.15 3.91
N ALA A 38 20.30 -1.53 3.32
CA ALA A 38 18.96 -1.59 3.88
C ALA A 38 18.29 -2.97 3.70
N ASP A 39 18.61 -3.68 2.61
CA ASP A 39 18.10 -5.01 2.22
C ASP A 39 16.61 -5.21 2.51
N ILE A 40 15.79 -4.26 2.05
CA ILE A 40 14.35 -4.29 2.30
C ILE A 40 13.70 -5.22 1.28
N GLN A 41 13.34 -6.42 1.71
CA GLN A 41 12.62 -7.38 0.88
C GLN A 41 11.23 -6.86 0.46
N PRO A 42 10.65 -7.34 -0.64
CA PRO A 42 9.28 -7.02 -1.04
C PRO A 42 8.29 -7.22 0.10
N ALA A 43 7.36 -6.29 0.26
CA ALA A 43 6.35 -6.24 1.32
C ALA A 43 6.89 -6.09 2.75
N LYS A 44 8.18 -5.89 2.94
CA LYS A 44 8.77 -5.64 4.27
C LYS A 44 8.84 -4.15 4.57
N THR A 45 8.94 -3.87 5.85
CA THR A 45 9.05 -2.51 6.38
C THR A 45 10.40 -2.34 7.04
N TYR A 46 11.07 -1.26 6.70
CA TYR A 46 12.30 -0.79 7.30
C TYR A 46 12.00 0.36 8.26
N ARG A 47 12.71 0.37 9.38
CA ARG A 47 12.67 1.46 10.35
C ARG A 47 14.09 2.02 10.47
N PRO A 48 14.36 3.18 9.88
CA PRO A 48 15.66 3.80 10.02
C PRO A 48 15.96 4.14 11.47
N GLU A 49 17.23 4.25 11.78
CA GLU A 49 17.68 4.78 13.07
C GLU A 49 17.15 6.18 13.31
N PRO A 50 16.88 6.56 14.55
CA PRO A 50 16.46 7.91 14.87
C PRO A 50 17.53 8.94 14.49
N VAL A 51 17.12 10.02 13.86
CA VAL A 51 17.98 11.17 13.60
C VAL A 51 17.72 12.17 14.72
N LEU A 52 18.79 12.68 15.31
CA LEU A 52 18.70 13.76 16.30
C LEU A 52 18.47 15.08 15.57
N LEU A 53 17.39 15.74 15.94
CA LEU A 53 17.03 17.06 15.46
C LEU A 53 17.32 18.10 16.56
N THR A 54 17.75 19.29 16.16
CA THR A 54 18.25 20.30 17.09
C THR A 54 17.16 21.19 17.68
N GLY A 55 16.01 21.30 17.04
CA GLY A 55 14.90 22.16 17.45
C GLY A 55 14.00 21.57 18.54
N SER A 56 13.24 22.43 19.20
CA SER A 56 12.42 22.05 20.37
C SER A 56 11.02 21.54 20.03
N GLN A 57 10.33 22.14 19.06
CA GLN A 57 8.96 21.75 18.67
C GLN A 57 8.82 21.76 17.16
N ILE A 58 8.51 20.59 16.61
CA ILE A 58 8.32 20.39 15.17
C ILE A 58 6.89 20.79 14.80
N THR A 59 6.75 21.64 13.77
CA THR A 59 5.47 22.02 13.16
C THR A 59 5.18 21.24 11.88
N ASN A 60 6.23 20.92 11.09
CA ASN A 60 6.07 20.22 9.85
C ASN A 60 7.30 19.36 9.54
N VAL A 61 7.08 18.23 8.85
CA VAL A 61 8.14 17.37 8.32
C VAL A 61 7.75 16.96 6.91
N ILE A 62 8.60 17.29 5.95
CA ILE A 62 8.46 16.86 4.57
C ILE A 62 9.58 15.86 4.29
N VAL A 63 9.23 14.62 3.93
CA VAL A 63 10.20 13.58 3.59
C VAL A 63 10.17 13.36 2.08
N ARG A 64 11.34 13.44 1.44
CA ARG A 64 11.55 13.16 0.01
C ARG A 64 12.45 11.95 -0.16
N VAL A 65 12.08 11.06 -1.08
CA VAL A 65 12.97 10.00 -1.54
C VAL A 65 13.83 10.59 -2.64
N LEU A 66 15.14 10.58 -2.47
CA LEU A 66 16.09 11.11 -3.45
C LEU A 66 16.60 10.05 -4.41
N SER A 67 16.84 8.84 -3.90
CA SER A 67 17.21 7.69 -4.73
C SER A 67 16.80 6.37 -4.08
N VAL A 68 16.66 5.34 -4.92
CA VAL A 68 16.42 3.95 -4.50
C VAL A 68 17.25 3.05 -5.39
N SER A 69 18.06 2.18 -4.81
CA SER A 69 18.84 1.17 -5.52
C SER A 69 18.22 -0.21 -5.34
N GLN A 70 18.05 -0.90 -6.45
CA GLN A 70 17.62 -2.29 -6.56
C GLN A 70 18.66 -3.07 -7.38
N PRO A 71 18.67 -4.41 -7.41
CA PRO A 71 19.72 -5.20 -8.06
C PRO A 71 20.01 -4.82 -9.53
N GLU A 72 18.98 -4.39 -10.26
CA GLU A 72 19.10 -4.10 -11.70
C GLU A 72 18.77 -2.64 -12.05
N ILE A 73 18.27 -1.84 -11.10
CA ILE A 73 17.75 -0.49 -11.35
C ILE A 73 18.20 0.44 -10.23
N GLU A 74 18.73 1.58 -10.63
CA GLU A 74 18.91 2.73 -9.74
C GLU A 74 17.97 3.85 -10.18
N TRP A 75 17.08 4.23 -9.28
CA TRP A 75 16.14 5.32 -9.50
C TRP A 75 16.59 6.56 -8.73
N HIS A 76 16.52 7.71 -9.39
CA HIS A 76 16.76 9.02 -8.79
C HIS A 76 15.55 9.92 -8.98
N ALA A 77 15.23 10.72 -7.97
CA ALA A 77 14.21 11.74 -8.10
C ALA A 77 14.70 12.84 -9.05
N GLU A 78 13.82 13.26 -9.97
CA GLU A 78 14.11 14.45 -10.78
C GLU A 78 14.10 15.70 -9.88
N ALA A 79 15.06 16.59 -10.12
CA ALA A 79 15.17 17.83 -9.37
C ALA A 79 13.89 18.66 -9.52
N GLY A 80 13.25 18.99 -8.39
CA GLY A 80 12.00 19.77 -8.37
C GLY A 80 10.73 18.94 -8.54
N SER A 81 10.80 17.61 -8.66
CA SER A 81 9.59 16.77 -8.64
C SER A 81 8.98 16.75 -7.24
N GLU A 82 7.73 17.16 -7.12
CA GLU A 82 6.98 16.92 -5.89
C GLU A 82 6.60 15.43 -5.80
N PRO A 83 6.70 14.84 -4.60
CA PRO A 83 6.22 13.48 -4.42
C PRO A 83 4.73 13.41 -4.74
N GLY A 84 4.37 12.54 -5.67
CA GLY A 84 2.96 12.27 -5.97
C GLY A 84 2.23 11.74 -4.72
N PRO A 85 0.90 11.92 -4.63
CA PRO A 85 0.14 11.40 -3.51
C PRO A 85 0.29 9.88 -3.45
N ILE A 86 0.56 9.37 -2.25
CA ILE A 86 0.58 7.92 -2.01
C ILE A 86 -0.84 7.39 -2.28
N PRO A 87 -1.00 6.39 -3.16
CA PRO A 87 -2.31 5.81 -3.38
C PRO A 87 -2.87 5.22 -2.09
N VAL A 88 -4.01 5.70 -1.65
CA VAL A 88 -4.69 5.23 -0.44
C VAL A 88 -5.90 4.42 -0.88
N GLY A 89 -6.12 3.28 -0.24
CA GLY A 89 -7.32 2.48 -0.48
C GLY A 89 -8.58 3.25 -0.03
N THR A 90 -9.56 3.36 -0.91
CA THR A 90 -10.89 3.88 -0.57
C THR A 90 -11.75 2.76 0.02
N GLU A 91 -12.64 3.08 0.95
CA GLU A 91 -13.55 2.08 1.52
C GLU A 91 -14.51 1.57 0.44
N LEU A 92 -14.65 0.25 0.36
CA LEU A 92 -15.59 -0.40 -0.57
C LEU A 92 -17.00 -0.43 0.06
N VAL A 93 -17.93 0.24 -0.59
CA VAL A 93 -19.35 0.24 -0.20
C VAL A 93 -20.12 -0.68 -1.14
N LEU A 94 -20.75 -1.72 -0.60
CA LEU A 94 -21.58 -2.70 -1.32
C LEU A 94 -22.95 -2.87 -0.65
N ASP A 95 -23.96 -3.28 -1.43
CA ASP A 95 -25.22 -3.78 -0.87
C ASP A 95 -24.96 -4.91 0.13
N ARG A 96 -25.85 -5.04 1.12
CA ARG A 96 -25.72 -6.06 2.19
C ARG A 96 -25.57 -7.49 1.68
N LYS A 97 -26.29 -7.86 0.60
CA LYS A 97 -26.20 -9.22 0.00
C LYS A 97 -24.86 -9.42 -0.69
N ALA A 98 -24.43 -8.44 -1.48
CA ALA A 98 -23.13 -8.44 -2.15
C ALA A 98 -21.98 -8.47 -1.14
N ALA A 99 -22.02 -7.64 -0.09
CA ALA A 99 -21.03 -7.62 0.98
C ALA A 99 -20.93 -8.98 1.70
N THR A 100 -22.07 -9.63 1.96
CA THR A 100 -22.12 -10.97 2.56
C THR A 100 -21.48 -12.02 1.66
N GLU A 101 -21.80 -12.01 0.37
CA GLU A 101 -21.25 -12.96 -0.59
C GLU A 101 -19.75 -12.75 -0.82
N ARG A 102 -19.32 -11.50 -0.90
CA ARG A 102 -17.89 -11.13 -0.96
C ARG A 102 -17.13 -11.65 0.26
N THR A 103 -17.67 -11.44 1.45
CA THR A 103 -17.07 -11.91 2.71
C THR A 103 -16.93 -13.43 2.72
N LYS A 104 -17.93 -14.17 2.25
CA LYS A 104 -17.86 -15.63 2.11
C LYS A 104 -16.78 -16.07 1.13
N SER A 105 -16.74 -15.45 -0.06
CA SER A 105 -15.75 -15.77 -1.09
C SER A 105 -14.32 -15.51 -0.62
N LEU A 106 -14.09 -14.45 0.15
CA LEU A 106 -12.80 -14.16 0.78
C LEU A 106 -12.54 -15.11 1.97
N GLY A 107 -13.55 -15.42 2.76
CA GLY A 107 -13.43 -16.31 3.94
C GLY A 107 -13.13 -17.77 3.59
N GLU A 108 -13.54 -18.23 2.42
CA GLU A 108 -13.16 -19.55 1.89
C GLU A 108 -11.64 -19.67 1.65
N LEU A 109 -10.98 -18.55 1.36
CA LEU A 109 -9.53 -18.50 1.08
C LEU A 109 -8.71 -18.00 2.29
N TYR A 110 -9.30 -17.15 3.14
CA TYR A 110 -8.58 -16.45 4.21
C TYR A 110 -9.38 -16.43 5.51
N LYS A 111 -8.72 -16.75 6.62
CA LYS A 111 -9.32 -16.82 7.96
C LYS A 111 -9.88 -15.48 8.49
N ASP A 112 -9.43 -14.35 7.92
CA ASP A 112 -9.80 -13.01 8.40
C ASP A 112 -10.15 -12.10 7.22
N SER A 113 -11.43 -12.15 6.82
CA SER A 113 -11.97 -11.32 5.75
C SER A 113 -12.11 -9.84 6.13
N SER A 114 -12.02 -9.49 7.43
CA SER A 114 -12.16 -8.11 7.91
C SER A 114 -11.05 -7.18 7.43
N LYS A 115 -9.93 -7.72 6.97
CA LYS A 115 -8.79 -6.97 6.43
C LYS A 115 -9.04 -6.41 5.02
N TYR A 116 -10.04 -6.92 4.31
CA TYR A 116 -10.28 -6.58 2.90
C TYR A 116 -11.43 -5.58 2.77
N ARG A 117 -11.22 -4.35 3.29
CA ARG A 117 -12.26 -3.30 3.36
C ARG A 117 -12.22 -2.32 2.21
N HIS A 118 -11.10 -2.26 1.49
CA HIS A 118 -10.90 -1.25 0.46
C HIS A 118 -11.35 -1.74 -0.91
N ALA A 119 -11.81 -0.81 -1.72
CA ALA A 119 -11.95 -1.03 -3.16
C ALA A 119 -10.58 -1.16 -3.81
N VAL A 120 -10.49 -2.00 -4.83
CA VAL A 120 -9.29 -2.07 -5.67
C VAL A 120 -9.20 -0.78 -6.49
N THR A 121 -8.16 0.00 -6.25
CA THR A 121 -7.90 1.20 -7.03
C THR A 121 -6.83 0.88 -8.07
N LEU A 122 -7.10 1.19 -9.34
CA LEU A 122 -6.20 0.91 -10.45
C LEU A 122 -5.53 2.19 -10.95
N GLY A 123 -4.22 2.16 -11.10
CA GLY A 123 -3.42 3.15 -11.81
C GLY A 123 -2.76 2.53 -13.05
N ASN A 124 -1.89 3.27 -13.73
CA ASN A 124 -1.22 2.79 -14.95
C ASN A 124 -0.26 1.62 -14.65
N THR A 125 0.64 1.81 -13.68
CA THR A 125 1.67 0.82 -13.28
C THR A 125 1.49 0.34 -11.84
N TRP A 126 0.47 0.79 -11.15
CA TRP A 126 0.21 0.47 -9.76
C TRP A 126 -1.26 0.14 -9.50
N TRP A 127 -1.53 -0.52 -8.39
CA TRP A 127 -2.89 -0.73 -7.89
C TRP A 127 -2.89 -0.87 -6.37
N VAL A 128 -4.01 -0.53 -5.75
CA VAL A 128 -4.20 -0.72 -4.31
C VAL A 128 -5.09 -1.93 -4.09
N CYS A 129 -4.60 -2.87 -3.29
CA CYS A 129 -5.33 -4.08 -2.93
C CYS A 129 -6.46 -3.78 -1.92
N SER A 130 -7.48 -4.62 -1.90
CA SER A 130 -8.55 -4.56 -0.88
C SER A 130 -8.04 -4.65 0.56
N CYS A 131 -6.83 -5.14 0.81
CA CYS A 131 -6.17 -5.08 2.12
C CYS A 131 -5.49 -3.72 2.40
N GLY A 132 -5.64 -2.74 1.51
CA GLY A 132 -5.03 -1.40 1.60
C GLY A 132 -3.56 -1.34 1.18
N MET A 133 -2.99 -2.42 0.67
CA MET A 133 -1.58 -2.44 0.23
C MET A 133 -1.43 -1.95 -1.19
N PRO A 134 -0.66 -0.87 -1.45
CA PRO A 134 -0.29 -0.49 -2.80
C PRO A 134 0.71 -1.50 -3.40
N ASN A 135 0.60 -1.74 -4.69
CA ASN A 135 1.43 -2.66 -5.46
C ASN A 135 1.83 -1.98 -6.78
N VAL A 136 3.06 -2.22 -7.24
CA VAL A 136 3.60 -1.67 -8.48
C VAL A 136 4.06 -2.83 -9.35
N ASP A 137 3.74 -2.77 -10.64
CA ASP A 137 4.17 -3.72 -11.70
C ASP A 137 3.99 -5.20 -11.34
N ARG A 138 2.84 -5.54 -10.70
CA ARG A 138 2.54 -6.92 -10.32
C ARG A 138 1.04 -7.19 -10.29
N ASP A 139 0.65 -8.43 -10.57
CA ASP A 139 -0.74 -8.88 -10.60
C ASP A 139 -1.23 -9.49 -9.28
N ARG A 140 -0.33 -9.74 -8.34
CA ARG A 140 -0.67 -10.28 -7.01
C ARG A 140 -0.20 -9.34 -5.92
N CYS A 141 -1.03 -9.20 -4.88
CA CYS A 141 -0.70 -8.34 -3.75
C CYS A 141 0.52 -8.86 -2.98
N CYS A 142 1.51 -7.98 -2.77
CA CYS A 142 2.73 -8.32 -2.04
C CYS A 142 2.51 -8.66 -0.55
N ARG A 143 1.36 -8.28 0.02
CA ARG A 143 1.03 -8.56 1.43
C ARG A 143 0.16 -9.79 1.61
N CYS A 144 -0.90 -9.96 0.80
CA CYS A 144 -1.90 -11.02 0.99
C CYS A 144 -1.93 -12.04 -0.13
N ASP A 145 -1.11 -11.86 -1.17
CA ASP A 145 -0.97 -12.74 -2.33
C ASP A 145 -2.27 -12.96 -3.16
N LEU A 146 -3.31 -12.15 -2.93
CA LEU A 146 -4.51 -12.20 -3.78
C LEU A 146 -4.23 -11.56 -5.14
N SER A 147 -4.79 -12.17 -6.20
CA SER A 147 -4.67 -11.59 -7.54
C SER A 147 -5.57 -10.36 -7.69
N LYS A 148 -5.09 -9.39 -8.46
CA LYS A 148 -5.79 -8.16 -8.81
C LYS A 148 -7.15 -8.46 -9.45
N ASP A 149 -7.16 -9.31 -10.49
CA ASP A 149 -8.37 -9.65 -11.26
C ASP A 149 -9.41 -10.36 -10.40
N TYR A 150 -8.99 -11.25 -9.49
CA TYR A 150 -9.89 -11.89 -8.56
C TYR A 150 -10.58 -10.88 -7.63
N LEU A 151 -9.83 -9.91 -7.12
CA LEU A 151 -10.39 -8.88 -6.24
C LEU A 151 -11.32 -7.94 -7.00
N VAL A 152 -10.96 -7.52 -8.21
CA VAL A 152 -11.84 -6.70 -9.08
C VAL A 152 -13.16 -7.44 -9.37
N ALA A 153 -13.10 -8.75 -9.66
CA ALA A 153 -14.30 -9.56 -9.87
C ALA A 153 -15.19 -9.69 -8.61
N LEU A 154 -14.62 -9.50 -7.43
CA LEU A 154 -15.36 -9.45 -6.16
C LEU A 154 -15.92 -8.06 -5.80
N GLU A 155 -15.81 -7.09 -6.69
CA GLU A 155 -16.40 -5.76 -6.55
C GLU A 155 -17.58 -5.52 -7.50
N ASP A 156 -17.81 -6.45 -8.43
CA ASP A 156 -19.01 -6.45 -9.25
C ASP A 156 -20.23 -6.89 -8.43
N GLU A 157 -20.98 -5.89 -7.95
CA GLU A 157 -22.13 -6.09 -7.09
C GLU A 157 -23.21 -6.98 -7.71
N GLN A 158 -23.46 -6.84 -9.01
CA GLN A 158 -24.46 -7.64 -9.71
C GLN A 158 -24.08 -9.13 -9.76
N SER A 159 -22.82 -9.42 -10.07
CA SER A 159 -22.29 -10.79 -10.05
C SER A 159 -22.32 -11.41 -8.65
N LEU A 160 -22.04 -10.63 -7.61
CA LEU A 160 -22.11 -11.08 -6.23
C LEU A 160 -23.56 -11.41 -5.80
N ILE A 161 -24.52 -10.56 -6.16
CA ILE A 161 -25.94 -10.79 -5.89
C ILE A 161 -26.43 -12.06 -6.62
N ALA A 162 -26.08 -12.21 -7.89
CA ALA A 162 -26.44 -13.42 -8.67
C ALA A 162 -25.90 -14.71 -8.04
N ARG A 163 -24.64 -14.72 -7.60
CA ARG A 163 -24.04 -15.86 -6.88
C ARG A 163 -24.77 -16.15 -5.55
N CYS A 164 -25.17 -15.12 -4.82
CA CYS A 164 -25.95 -15.28 -3.60
C CYS A 164 -27.30 -15.98 -3.86
N GLU A 165 -27.98 -15.59 -4.93
CA GLU A 165 -29.26 -16.20 -5.32
C GLU A 165 -29.10 -17.64 -5.79
N GLU A 166 -28.13 -17.96 -6.62
CA GLU A 166 -27.81 -19.32 -7.03
C GLU A 166 -27.53 -20.23 -5.84
N ARG A 167 -26.80 -19.80 -4.84
CA ARG A 167 -26.55 -20.57 -3.61
C ARG A 167 -27.82 -20.82 -2.85
N ARG A 168 -28.73 -19.85 -2.73
CA ARG A 168 -30.03 -20.02 -2.08
C ARG A 168 -30.88 -21.09 -2.77
N ILE A 169 -30.94 -21.08 -4.10
CA ILE A 169 -31.67 -22.06 -4.91
C ILE A 169 -31.06 -23.45 -4.71
N ARG A 170 -29.76 -23.61 -4.70
CA ARG A 170 -29.10 -24.91 -4.46
C ARG A 170 -29.38 -25.46 -3.06
N THR A 171 -29.41 -24.60 -2.05
CA THR A 171 -29.66 -24.99 -0.67
C THR A 171 -31.14 -25.38 -0.46
N ALA A 172 -32.06 -24.71 -1.14
CA ALA A 172 -33.50 -25.03 -1.06
C ALA A 172 -33.89 -26.35 -1.79
N LYS A 173 -33.04 -26.88 -2.67
CA LYS A 173 -33.26 -28.15 -3.40
C LYS A 173 -32.64 -29.36 -2.70
N ARG A 174 -31.99 -29.17 -1.58
CA ARG A 174 -31.47 -30.24 -0.71
C ARG A 174 -32.35 -30.46 0.50
#